data_a48a970be05aa7f74d927ee5f52ace43
#
_entry.id   a48a970be05aa7f74d927ee5f52ace43
#
_cell.length_a   1.000
_cell.length_b   1.000
_cell.length_c   1.000
_cell.angle_alpha   90.00
_cell.angle_beta   90.00
_cell.angle_gamma   90.00
#
_symmetry.space_group_name_H-M   'P 1'
#
loop_
_entity.id
_entity.type
_entity.pdbx_description
1 polymer ?
#
loop_
_entity_poly.entity_id
_entity_poly.type
_entity_poly.pdbx_seq_one_letter_code
_entity_poly.pdbx_strand_id
1 'polypeptide(L)'
;MKTIASFTVNHDTLQKGMYVSRIDGDVVTYDIRMKKPNGGDYLPNPVLHSFEHLFATFARNHALGDQVIYVGPMGCRTGFYLLLRDAVDRQQALDLVRESFRFIAAFEGEIPGTQPRECGNYREHDLAGAKAAAADMLQVLADWSPLRMDYDANA
;
A
#
# COMPACT_ATOMS: atom_id res chain seq x y z
N MET A 1 24.39 -12.95 -11.21
CA MET A 1 22.98 -12.52 -11.30
C MET A 1 22.92 -11.05 -10.94
N LYS A 2 22.13 -10.25 -11.66
CA LYS A 2 22.01 -8.79 -11.35
C LYS A 2 21.06 -8.60 -10.17
N THR A 3 21.43 -7.66 -9.28
CA THR A 3 20.54 -7.22 -8.19
C THR A 3 19.32 -6.48 -8.76
N ILE A 4 18.14 -6.79 -8.26
CA ILE A 4 16.90 -6.12 -8.67
C ILE A 4 16.72 -4.78 -7.92
N ALA A 5 15.94 -3.88 -8.51
CA ALA A 5 15.77 -2.52 -7.98
C ALA A 5 15.31 -2.48 -6.52
N SER A 6 14.38 -3.36 -6.13
CA SER A 6 13.87 -3.39 -4.76
C SER A 6 14.92 -3.73 -3.70
N PHE A 7 16.01 -4.39 -4.09
CA PHE A 7 17.11 -4.72 -3.17
C PHE A 7 18.18 -3.60 -3.09
N THR A 8 18.08 -2.56 -3.93
CA THR A 8 19.00 -1.43 -3.91
C THR A 8 18.54 -0.29 -3.01
N VAL A 9 17.29 -0.31 -2.55
CA VAL A 9 16.79 0.65 -1.56
C VAL A 9 17.45 0.35 -0.22
N ASN A 10 17.94 1.40 0.46
CA ASN A 10 18.60 1.23 1.75
C ASN A 10 17.54 1.01 2.85
N HIS A 11 17.28 -0.25 3.19
CA HIS A 11 16.30 -0.65 4.19
C HIS A 11 16.72 -0.29 5.63
N ASP A 12 18.01 0.00 5.87
CA ASP A 12 18.47 0.43 7.19
C ASP A 12 17.98 1.84 7.55
N THR A 13 17.79 2.69 6.55
CA THR A 13 17.38 4.09 6.73
C THR A 13 15.96 4.37 6.31
N LEU A 14 15.30 3.43 5.62
CA LEU A 14 13.95 3.61 5.09
C LEU A 14 12.92 3.79 6.21
N GLN A 15 12.17 4.88 6.16
CA GLN A 15 11.12 5.20 7.13
C GLN A 15 9.74 4.89 6.54
N LYS A 16 8.71 4.83 7.41
CA LYS A 16 7.32 4.78 6.98
C LYS A 16 7.00 5.96 6.07
N GLY A 17 6.22 5.74 5.05
CA GLY A 17 5.84 6.78 4.10
C GLY A 17 5.38 6.20 2.78
N MET A 18 5.26 7.07 1.78
CA MET A 18 4.91 6.71 0.41
C MET A 18 5.99 7.21 -0.54
N TYR A 19 6.54 6.30 -1.33
CA TYR A 19 7.67 6.58 -2.21
C TYR A 19 7.40 6.11 -3.62
N VAL A 20 8.04 6.76 -4.59
CA VAL A 20 8.15 6.19 -5.95
C VAL A 20 9.28 5.17 -5.91
N SER A 21 8.93 3.91 -6.10
CA SER A 21 9.89 2.81 -6.08
C SER A 21 10.64 2.71 -7.41
N ARG A 22 9.87 2.66 -8.51
CA ARG A 22 10.44 2.60 -9.85
C ARG A 22 9.42 3.00 -10.91
N ILE A 23 9.92 3.33 -12.08
CA ILE A 23 9.11 3.66 -13.27
C ILE A 23 9.53 2.70 -14.37
N ASP A 24 8.55 1.97 -14.92
CA ASP A 24 8.73 1.05 -16.05
C ASP A 24 7.80 1.47 -17.18
N GLY A 25 8.34 2.17 -18.20
CA GLY A 25 7.54 2.72 -19.28
C GLY A 25 6.51 3.72 -18.73
N ASP A 26 5.24 3.42 -18.91
CA ASP A 26 4.13 4.23 -18.39
C ASP A 26 3.59 3.74 -17.04
N VAL A 27 4.29 2.82 -16.39
CA VAL A 27 3.88 2.25 -15.10
C VAL A 27 4.75 2.79 -13.98
N VAL A 28 4.11 3.38 -12.96
CA VAL A 28 4.76 3.87 -11.75
C VAL A 28 4.43 2.93 -10.60
N THR A 29 5.44 2.38 -9.95
CA THR A 29 5.28 1.58 -8.74
C THR A 29 5.52 2.46 -7.52
N TYR A 30 4.48 2.57 -6.69
CA TYR A 30 4.57 3.26 -5.39
C TYR A 30 4.83 2.26 -4.29
N ASP A 31 5.79 2.59 -3.42
CA ASP A 31 6.13 1.86 -2.20
C ASP A 31 5.39 2.54 -1.04
N ILE A 32 4.37 1.86 -0.50
CA ILE A 32 3.63 2.36 0.66
C ILE A 32 4.16 1.61 1.87
N ARG A 33 5.11 2.24 2.56
CA ARG A 33 5.81 1.61 3.68
C ARG A 33 5.10 1.92 4.98
N MET A 34 4.47 0.90 5.56
CA MET A 34 3.61 1.01 6.74
C MET A 34 4.30 0.62 8.03
N LYS A 35 5.38 -0.15 7.94
CA LYS A 35 6.20 -0.58 9.07
C LYS A 35 7.66 -0.30 8.77
N LYS A 36 8.41 0.07 9.82
CA LYS A 36 9.84 0.27 9.66
C LYS A 36 10.51 -1.07 9.33
N PRO A 37 11.31 -1.15 8.24
CA PRO A 37 12.00 -2.38 7.89
C PRO A 37 12.89 -2.88 9.03
N ASN A 38 12.83 -4.18 9.28
CA ASN A 38 13.60 -4.86 10.32
C ASN A 38 13.39 -4.32 11.73
N GLY A 39 12.24 -3.66 11.96
CA GLY A 39 11.90 -3.07 13.27
C GLY A 39 11.28 -4.04 14.26
N GLY A 40 11.00 -5.28 13.84
CA GLY A 40 10.36 -6.30 14.69
C GLY A 40 8.85 -6.20 14.79
N ASP A 41 8.24 -5.17 14.20
CA ASP A 41 6.80 -4.98 14.13
C ASP A 41 6.37 -5.07 12.66
N TYR A 42 5.67 -6.15 12.32
CA TYR A 42 5.24 -6.44 10.96
C TYR A 42 3.72 -6.59 10.90
N LEU A 43 3.15 -6.42 9.69
CA LEU A 43 1.73 -6.67 9.48
C LEU A 43 1.46 -8.17 9.60
N PRO A 44 0.61 -8.62 10.56
CA PRO A 44 0.22 -10.03 10.61
C PRO A 44 -0.47 -10.47 9.32
N ASN A 45 -0.32 -11.73 8.92
CA ASN A 45 -0.88 -12.21 7.66
C ASN A 45 -2.39 -11.97 7.52
N PRO A 46 -3.24 -12.21 8.54
CA PRO A 46 -4.67 -11.92 8.43
C PRO A 46 -4.98 -10.44 8.24
N VAL A 47 -4.22 -9.55 8.89
CA VAL A 47 -4.34 -8.10 8.75
C VAL A 47 -3.97 -7.67 7.34
N LEU A 48 -2.84 -8.14 6.86
CA LEU A 48 -2.32 -7.85 5.53
C LEU A 48 -3.31 -8.30 4.45
N HIS A 49 -3.90 -9.48 4.60
CA HIS A 49 -4.86 -10.05 3.65
C HIS A 49 -6.16 -9.23 3.59
N SER A 50 -6.72 -8.88 4.75
CA SER A 50 -7.91 -8.01 4.81
C SER A 50 -7.64 -6.63 4.23
N PHE A 51 -6.49 -6.05 4.56
CA PHE A 51 -6.07 -4.76 4.03
C PHE A 51 -5.97 -4.77 2.50
N GLU A 52 -5.38 -5.83 1.94
CA GLU A 52 -5.25 -6.01 0.49
C GLU A 52 -6.62 -6.00 -0.18
N HIS A 53 -7.58 -6.80 0.31
CA HIS A 53 -8.91 -6.88 -0.28
C HIS A 53 -9.62 -5.52 -0.28
N LEU A 54 -9.55 -4.81 0.83
CA LEU A 54 -10.20 -3.50 0.96
C LEU A 54 -9.51 -2.44 0.10
N PHE A 55 -8.19 -2.41 0.12
CA PHE A 55 -7.41 -1.44 -0.65
C PHE A 55 -7.60 -1.65 -2.16
N ALA A 56 -7.46 -2.89 -2.63
CA ALA A 56 -7.64 -3.20 -4.04
C ALA A 56 -9.07 -2.90 -4.52
N THR A 57 -10.07 -3.25 -3.72
CA THR A 57 -11.47 -2.99 -4.06
C THR A 57 -11.76 -1.50 -4.17
N PHE A 58 -11.33 -0.72 -3.17
CA PHE A 58 -11.56 0.73 -3.20
C PHE A 58 -10.82 1.40 -4.35
N ALA A 59 -9.53 1.09 -4.53
CA ALA A 59 -8.71 1.72 -5.56
C ALA A 59 -9.26 1.47 -6.96
N ARG A 60 -9.70 0.24 -7.25
CA ARG A 60 -10.25 -0.10 -8.56
C ARG A 60 -11.65 0.46 -8.81
N ASN A 61 -12.40 0.80 -7.77
CA ASN A 61 -13.71 1.45 -7.86
C ASN A 61 -13.65 2.98 -7.79
N HIS A 62 -12.49 3.54 -7.53
CA HIS A 62 -12.26 4.98 -7.52
C HIS A 62 -12.38 5.57 -8.93
N ALA A 63 -12.56 6.90 -9.04
CA ALA A 63 -12.57 7.60 -10.31
C ALA A 63 -11.29 7.33 -11.14
N LEU A 64 -10.16 7.07 -10.48
CA LEU A 64 -8.89 6.69 -11.10
C LEU A 64 -8.75 5.17 -11.29
N GLY A 65 -9.79 4.41 -11.07
CA GLY A 65 -9.74 2.93 -11.08
C GLY A 65 -9.19 2.32 -12.36
N ASP A 66 -9.49 2.92 -13.51
CA ASP A 66 -8.99 2.45 -14.82
C ASP A 66 -7.47 2.63 -14.96
N GLN A 67 -6.87 3.46 -14.13
CA GLN A 67 -5.42 3.70 -14.11
C GLN A 67 -4.69 2.79 -13.11
N VAL A 68 -5.42 2.02 -12.30
CA VAL A 68 -4.85 1.09 -11.33
C VAL A 68 -4.47 -0.20 -12.03
N ILE A 69 -3.19 -0.56 -11.96
CA ILE A 69 -2.66 -1.79 -12.56
C ILE A 69 -2.66 -2.92 -11.54
N TYR A 70 -2.19 -2.64 -10.34
CA TYR A 70 -2.07 -3.66 -9.30
C TYR A 70 -1.96 -3.04 -7.91
N VAL A 71 -2.52 -3.75 -6.93
CA VAL A 71 -2.33 -3.50 -5.50
C VAL A 71 -1.92 -4.84 -4.89
N GLY A 72 -0.81 -4.87 -4.18
CA GLY A 72 -0.36 -6.11 -3.57
C GLY A 72 0.58 -5.90 -2.39
N PRO A 73 0.59 -6.83 -1.43
CA PRO A 73 1.43 -6.75 -0.26
C PRO A 73 2.89 -7.07 -0.58
N MET A 74 3.79 -6.50 0.22
CA MET A 74 5.20 -6.89 0.21
C MET A 74 5.37 -8.19 1.00
N GLY A 75 6.20 -9.10 0.50
CA GLY A 75 6.48 -10.38 1.18
C GLY A 75 7.11 -10.21 2.57
N CYS A 76 7.81 -9.12 2.83
CA CYS A 76 8.37 -8.79 4.14
C CYS A 76 7.34 -8.28 5.15
N ARG A 77 6.09 -8.06 4.72
CA ARG A 77 4.97 -7.61 5.56
C ARG A 77 5.19 -6.23 6.19
N THR A 78 5.89 -5.34 5.48
CA THR A 78 6.11 -3.96 5.92
C THR A 78 5.28 -2.94 5.16
N GLY A 79 4.53 -3.37 4.15
CA GLY A 79 3.67 -2.47 3.39
C GLY A 79 3.14 -3.08 2.11
N PHE A 80 2.74 -2.20 1.21
CA PHE A 80 2.09 -2.53 -0.06
C PHE A 80 2.73 -1.84 -1.23
N TYR A 81 2.61 -2.46 -2.41
CA TYR A 81 2.88 -1.80 -3.68
C TYR A 81 1.58 -1.41 -4.35
N LEU A 82 1.56 -0.20 -4.90
CA LEU A 82 0.48 0.31 -5.75
C LEU A 82 1.09 0.68 -7.10
N LEU A 83 0.61 0.04 -8.17
CA LEU A 83 1.05 0.29 -9.53
C LEU A 83 -0.01 1.07 -10.27
N LEU A 84 0.36 2.24 -10.79
CA LEU A 84 -0.54 3.13 -11.53
C LEU A 84 0.06 3.47 -12.89
N ARG A 85 -0.81 3.83 -13.85
CA ARG A 85 -0.37 4.49 -15.07
C ARG A 85 0.21 5.87 -14.75
N ASP A 86 1.16 6.34 -15.54
CA ASP A 86 1.83 7.63 -15.32
C ASP A 86 0.93 8.84 -15.65
N ALA A 87 -0.25 8.61 -16.22
CA ALA A 87 -1.29 9.63 -16.34
C ALA A 87 -1.79 10.14 -14.98
N VAL A 88 -1.61 9.35 -13.92
CA VAL A 88 -1.88 9.75 -12.54
C VAL A 88 -0.64 10.41 -11.97
N ASP A 89 -0.73 11.68 -11.60
CA ASP A 89 0.41 12.36 -11.00
C ASP A 89 0.62 11.97 -9.53
N ARG A 90 1.74 12.39 -8.95
CA ARG A 90 2.11 12.00 -7.57
C ARG A 90 1.10 12.51 -6.54
N GLN A 91 0.54 13.71 -6.73
CA GLN A 91 -0.46 14.23 -5.81
C GLN A 91 -1.77 13.44 -5.89
N GLN A 92 -2.21 13.10 -7.09
CA GLN A 92 -3.39 12.26 -7.30
C GLN A 92 -3.19 10.86 -6.70
N ALA A 93 -1.99 10.29 -6.86
CA ALA A 93 -1.64 9.00 -6.26
C ALA A 93 -1.70 9.06 -4.72
N LEU A 94 -1.15 10.12 -4.13
CA LEU A 94 -1.19 10.32 -2.67
C LEU A 94 -2.63 10.47 -2.17
N ASP A 95 -3.45 11.24 -2.90
CA ASP A 95 -4.86 11.43 -2.55
C ASP A 95 -5.65 10.12 -2.64
N LEU A 96 -5.39 9.32 -3.67
CA LEU A 96 -6.00 7.98 -3.82
C LEU A 96 -5.65 7.08 -2.63
N VAL A 97 -4.39 7.06 -2.21
CA VAL A 97 -3.95 6.27 -1.05
C VAL A 97 -4.61 6.77 0.23
N ARG A 98 -4.64 8.07 0.47
CA ARG A 98 -5.31 8.66 1.64
C ARG A 98 -6.80 8.32 1.68
N GLU A 99 -7.49 8.47 0.56
CA GLU A 99 -8.91 8.14 0.45
C GLU A 99 -9.14 6.63 0.68
N SER A 100 -8.31 5.77 0.10
CA SER A 100 -8.37 4.32 0.30
C SER A 100 -8.21 3.97 1.78
N PHE A 101 -7.26 4.57 2.45
CA PHE A 101 -6.96 4.25 3.85
C PHE A 101 -8.02 4.83 4.79
N ARG A 102 -8.63 5.96 4.48
CA ARG A 102 -9.81 6.46 5.20
C ARG A 102 -10.98 5.50 5.07
N PHE A 103 -11.20 4.98 3.86
CA PHE A 103 -12.22 3.97 3.62
C PHE A 103 -11.98 2.72 4.47
N ILE A 104 -10.75 2.21 4.52
CA ILE A 104 -10.41 1.02 5.31
C ILE A 104 -10.60 1.30 6.80
N ALA A 105 -10.10 2.43 7.30
CA ALA A 105 -10.21 2.78 8.72
C ALA A 105 -11.66 2.90 9.19
N ALA A 106 -12.57 3.31 8.32
CA ALA A 106 -14.00 3.48 8.60
C ALA A 106 -14.86 2.29 8.18
N PHE A 107 -14.28 1.25 7.59
CA PHE A 107 -15.04 0.15 6.99
C PHE A 107 -15.84 -0.62 8.03
N GLU A 108 -17.11 -0.87 7.70
CA GLU A 108 -18.01 -1.72 8.46
C GLU A 108 -18.63 -2.77 7.54
N GLY A 109 -18.85 -3.96 8.04
CA GLY A 109 -19.50 -5.03 7.29
C GLY A 109 -18.55 -6.13 6.83
N GLU A 110 -18.99 -6.91 5.86
CA GLU A 110 -18.25 -8.03 5.31
C GLU A 110 -17.17 -7.56 4.32
N ILE A 111 -15.95 -8.05 4.50
CA ILE A 111 -14.85 -7.75 3.59
C ILE A 111 -15.15 -8.35 2.20
N PRO A 112 -15.04 -7.56 1.12
CA PRO A 112 -15.26 -8.07 -0.22
C PRO A 112 -14.29 -9.20 -0.58
N GLY A 113 -14.75 -10.18 -1.34
CA GLY A 113 -13.90 -11.26 -1.84
C GLY A 113 -13.58 -12.34 -0.82
N THR A 114 -14.37 -12.48 0.25
CA THR A 114 -14.12 -13.44 1.33
C THR A 114 -14.97 -14.71 1.24
N GLN A 115 -15.48 -15.03 0.06
CA GLN A 115 -16.15 -16.31 -0.18
C GLN A 115 -15.17 -17.33 -0.74
N PRO A 116 -15.41 -18.64 -0.53
CA PRO A 116 -14.49 -19.69 -1.00
C PRO A 116 -14.19 -19.63 -2.50
N ARG A 117 -15.19 -19.23 -3.30
CA ARG A 117 -15.01 -19.12 -4.77
C ARG A 117 -14.23 -17.90 -5.19
N GLU A 118 -14.06 -16.92 -4.30
CA GLU A 118 -13.46 -15.62 -4.60
C GLU A 118 -12.01 -15.52 -4.15
N CYS A 119 -11.61 -16.31 -3.18
CA CYS A 119 -10.30 -16.20 -2.55
C CYS A 119 -9.73 -17.58 -2.19
N GLY A 120 -8.44 -17.75 -2.43
CA GLY A 120 -7.73 -19.00 -2.15
C GLY A 120 -7.52 -19.28 -0.66
N ASN A 121 -7.68 -18.28 0.20
CA ASN A 121 -7.59 -18.43 1.66
C ASN A 121 -8.61 -17.51 2.34
N TYR A 122 -9.87 -17.76 2.09
CA TYR A 122 -10.98 -16.85 2.44
C TYR A 122 -11.22 -16.71 3.94
N ARG A 123 -10.68 -17.60 4.77
CA ARG A 123 -10.87 -17.58 6.23
C ARG A 123 -9.82 -16.75 6.98
N GLU A 124 -8.68 -16.45 6.35
CA GLU A 124 -7.58 -15.75 7.00
C GLU A 124 -7.74 -14.24 6.87
N HIS A 125 -8.58 -13.66 7.73
CA HIS A 125 -8.88 -12.23 7.74
C HIS A 125 -8.92 -11.66 9.15
N ASP A 126 -8.57 -10.37 9.28
CA ASP A 126 -8.68 -9.59 10.51
C ASP A 126 -9.04 -8.14 10.15
N LEU A 127 -10.33 -7.82 10.16
CA LEU A 127 -10.81 -6.48 9.83
C LEU A 127 -10.35 -5.44 10.85
N ALA A 128 -10.44 -5.76 12.14
CA ALA A 128 -10.06 -4.81 13.19
C ALA A 128 -8.58 -4.41 13.07
N GLY A 129 -7.69 -5.39 12.80
CA GLY A 129 -6.28 -5.13 12.56
C GLY A 129 -6.02 -4.30 11.30
N ALA A 130 -6.75 -4.56 10.22
CA ALA A 130 -6.64 -3.78 8.99
C ALA A 130 -7.07 -2.32 9.20
N LYS A 131 -8.17 -2.10 9.92
CA LYS A 131 -8.65 -0.75 10.27
C LYS A 131 -7.61 0.01 11.10
N ALA A 132 -7.02 -0.64 12.09
CA ALA A 132 -5.98 -0.05 12.94
C ALA A 132 -4.73 0.30 12.12
N ALA A 133 -4.30 -0.59 11.23
CA ALA A 133 -3.15 -0.35 10.35
C ALA A 133 -3.39 0.86 9.42
N ALA A 134 -4.60 0.98 8.88
CA ALA A 134 -4.97 2.13 8.04
C ALA A 134 -4.95 3.43 8.83
N ALA A 135 -5.51 3.44 10.03
CA ALA A 135 -5.51 4.61 10.91
C ALA A 135 -4.09 5.06 11.27
N ASP A 136 -3.20 4.12 11.58
CA ASP A 136 -1.80 4.41 11.88
C ASP A 136 -1.10 5.04 10.67
N MET A 137 -1.32 4.49 9.47
CA MET A 137 -0.67 5.00 8.27
C MET A 137 -1.21 6.36 7.83
N LEU A 138 -2.49 6.66 8.11
CA LEU A 138 -3.05 7.99 7.85
C LEU A 138 -2.32 9.07 8.64
N GLN A 139 -1.87 8.78 9.86
CA GLN A 139 -1.06 9.72 10.66
C GLN A 139 0.30 9.98 9.99
N VAL A 140 0.93 8.96 9.46
CA VAL A 140 2.20 9.09 8.72
C VAL A 140 2.01 9.95 7.48
N LEU A 141 0.92 9.74 6.75
CA LEU A 141 0.64 10.44 5.50
C LEU A 141 -0.01 11.82 5.66
N ALA A 142 -0.33 12.23 6.89
CA ALA A 142 -1.05 13.49 7.15
C ALA A 142 -0.29 14.72 6.61
N ASP A 143 1.03 14.74 6.76
CA ASP A 143 1.92 15.80 6.29
C ASP A 143 2.80 15.38 5.10
N TRP A 144 2.48 14.24 4.48
CA TRP A 144 3.23 13.75 3.33
C TRP A 144 2.94 14.58 2.09
N SER A 145 3.92 14.69 1.19
CA SER A 145 3.76 15.40 -0.08
C SER A 145 4.54 14.71 -1.19
N PRO A 146 4.25 15.01 -2.47
CA PRO A 146 5.03 14.50 -3.59
C PRO A 146 6.53 14.76 -3.50
N LEU A 147 6.94 15.85 -2.84
CA LEU A 147 8.35 16.21 -2.65
C LEU A 147 9.11 15.21 -1.76
N ARG A 148 8.40 14.40 -0.98
CA ARG A 148 8.98 13.39 -0.08
C ARG A 148 8.99 11.99 -0.69
N MET A 149 8.54 11.83 -1.92
CA MET A 149 8.37 10.50 -2.53
C MET A 149 9.63 9.90 -3.13
N ASP A 150 10.72 10.63 -3.24
CA ASP A 150 12.00 10.07 -3.61
C ASP A 150 12.71 9.55 -2.34
N TYR A 151 13.35 8.38 -2.43
CA TYR A 151 13.89 7.72 -1.23
C TYR A 151 14.93 8.57 -0.49
N ASP A 152 15.76 9.29 -1.19
CA ASP A 152 16.79 10.14 -0.62
C ASP A 152 16.30 11.51 -0.13
N ALA A 153 15.07 11.89 -0.44
CA ALA A 153 14.48 13.15 0.02
C ALA A 153 14.26 13.20 1.55
N ASN A 154 14.24 12.03 2.22
CA ASN A 154 14.00 11.90 3.66
C ASN A 154 15.21 11.27 4.38
N ALA A 155 16.34 11.18 3.70
CA ALA A 155 17.55 10.60 4.25
C ALA A 155 18.22 11.54 5.29
#